data_28bf2e0b4aa71740c7aad416831759c3
#
_entry.id   28bf2e0b4aa71740c7aad416831759c3
#
_cell.length_a   1.000
_cell.length_b   1.000
_cell.length_c   1.000
_cell.angle_alpha   90.00
_cell.angle_beta   90.00
_cell.angle_gamma   90.00
#
_symmetry.space_group_name_H-M   'P 1'
#
loop_
_entity.id
_entity.type
_entity.pdbx_description
1 polymer ?
#
loop_
_entity_poly.entity_id
_entity_poly.type
_entity_poly.pdbx_seq_one_letter_code
_entity_poly.pdbx_strand_id
1 'polypeptide(L)'
;MWERGVKELRGLKLYVWNTDMSDKVPVSIAPASQSDLKATKDWQTRWTSAAAKEMPNKVALHRTDDGELLGLMSYENYRGAFAVEIIYIESAAHTNANLFHATGGSKKYIGVARALIAYAAKASVDAGFDGVLFFKAKTDELRKYYMQEFGAMPIGRYDPYRLVIWEDAAANILSGFEEV
;
A
#
# COMPACT_ATOMS: atom_id res chain seq x y z
N MET A 1 -16.64 16.34 14.34
CA MET A 1 -16.22 15.76 13.04
C MET A 1 -15.10 14.74 13.18
N TRP A 2 -14.11 15.03 13.99
CA TRP A 2 -12.94 14.16 14.23
C TRP A 2 -13.28 12.81 14.86
N GLU A 3 -14.20 12.77 15.82
CA GLU A 3 -14.57 11.52 16.51
C GLU A 3 -15.35 10.56 15.62
N ARG A 4 -16.08 11.05 14.62
CA ARG A 4 -16.82 10.19 13.70
C ARG A 4 -15.87 9.48 12.72
N GLY A 5 -14.90 10.19 12.17
CA GLY A 5 -13.94 9.62 11.24
C GLY A 5 -13.11 8.50 11.89
N VAL A 6 -12.62 8.71 13.11
CA VAL A 6 -11.82 7.72 13.83
C VAL A 6 -12.65 6.49 14.22
N LYS A 7 -13.94 6.66 14.53
CA LYS A 7 -14.83 5.54 14.87
C LYS A 7 -15.18 4.68 13.66
N GLU A 8 -15.43 5.31 12.53
CA GLU A 8 -15.74 4.63 11.26
C GLU A 8 -14.54 3.83 10.75
N LEU A 9 -13.33 4.38 10.86
CA LEU A 9 -12.11 3.73 10.40
C LEU A 9 -11.66 2.52 11.25
N ARG A 10 -12.11 2.40 12.48
CA ARG A 10 -11.83 1.24 13.35
C ARG A 10 -12.46 -0.06 12.84
N GLY A 11 -13.44 0.04 11.94
CA GLY A 11 -14.13 -1.09 11.34
C GLY A 11 -13.60 -1.54 9.98
N LEU A 12 -12.47 -0.99 9.51
CA LEU A 12 -11.92 -1.37 8.21
C LEU A 12 -11.52 -2.84 8.18
N LYS A 13 -12.09 -3.56 7.21
CA LYS A 13 -11.72 -4.94 6.89
C LYS A 13 -11.01 -4.97 5.56
N LEU A 14 -9.71 -5.18 5.59
CA LEU A 14 -8.90 -5.25 4.38
C LEU A 14 -9.08 -6.60 3.69
N TYR A 15 -9.10 -6.56 2.37
CA TYR A 15 -9.18 -7.75 1.53
C TYR A 15 -8.46 -7.51 0.20
N VAL A 16 -8.13 -8.60 -0.46
CA VAL A 16 -7.71 -8.61 -1.86
C VAL A 16 -8.68 -9.50 -2.65
N TRP A 17 -8.59 -9.47 -3.96
CA TRP A 17 -9.38 -10.35 -4.82
C TRP A 17 -8.49 -11.49 -5.33
N ASN A 18 -9.08 -12.67 -5.51
CA ASN A 18 -8.42 -13.69 -6.32
C ASN A 18 -8.40 -13.26 -7.80
N THR A 19 -7.64 -13.97 -8.64
CA THR A 19 -7.35 -13.54 -10.02
C THR A 19 -8.59 -13.32 -10.88
N ASP A 20 -9.65 -14.13 -10.69
CA ASP A 20 -10.89 -14.01 -11.45
C ASP A 20 -11.90 -13.02 -10.83
N MET A 21 -11.51 -12.36 -9.73
CA MET A 21 -12.33 -11.41 -8.97
C MET A 21 -13.65 -12.01 -8.44
N SER A 22 -13.73 -13.34 -8.35
CA SER A 22 -14.94 -14.03 -7.85
C SER A 22 -15.03 -13.96 -6.32
N ASP A 23 -13.89 -14.00 -5.61
CA ASP A 23 -13.86 -14.07 -4.17
C ASP A 23 -12.96 -13.00 -3.54
N LYS A 24 -13.46 -12.40 -2.48
CA LYS A 24 -12.66 -11.57 -1.56
C LYS A 24 -11.85 -12.48 -0.65
N VAL A 25 -10.58 -12.18 -0.53
CA VAL A 25 -9.64 -12.89 0.34
C VAL A 25 -9.25 -11.96 1.49
N PRO A 26 -9.68 -12.26 2.72
CA PRO A 26 -9.35 -11.41 3.87
C PRO A 26 -7.84 -11.36 4.11
N VAL A 27 -7.35 -10.17 4.39
CA VAL A 27 -5.92 -9.92 4.68
C VAL A 27 -5.77 -9.11 5.96
N SER A 28 -4.60 -9.21 6.57
CA SER A 28 -4.22 -8.40 7.72
C SER A 28 -2.84 -7.77 7.49
N ILE A 29 -2.62 -6.62 8.10
CA ILE A 29 -1.34 -5.92 8.03
C ILE A 29 -0.82 -5.72 9.44
N ALA A 30 0.43 -6.09 9.66
CA ALA A 30 1.12 -6.00 10.94
C ALA A 30 2.60 -5.70 10.70
N PRO A 31 3.36 -5.30 11.74
CA PRO A 31 4.80 -5.12 11.59
C PRO A 31 5.46 -6.35 10.97
N ALA A 32 6.33 -6.13 9.98
CA ALA A 32 7.00 -7.20 9.28
C ALA A 32 7.96 -7.95 10.22
N SER A 33 7.91 -9.29 10.20
CA SER A 33 8.82 -10.14 10.94
C SER A 33 10.13 -10.36 10.17
N GLN A 34 11.15 -10.87 10.83
CA GLN A 34 12.38 -11.28 10.16
C GLN A 34 12.13 -12.37 9.13
N SER A 35 11.18 -13.27 9.41
CA SER A 35 10.74 -14.30 8.47
C SER A 35 10.14 -13.69 7.21
N ASP A 36 9.31 -12.65 7.34
CA ASP A 36 8.74 -11.93 6.21
C ASP A 36 9.83 -11.32 5.32
N LEU A 37 10.80 -10.64 5.94
CA LEU A 37 11.88 -9.99 5.21
C LEU A 37 12.78 -11.00 4.49
N LYS A 38 13.04 -12.14 5.11
CA LYS A 38 13.83 -13.24 4.50
C LYS A 38 13.11 -13.91 3.34
N ALA A 39 11.79 -13.87 3.30
CA ALA A 39 10.99 -14.49 2.25
C ALA A 39 11.02 -13.72 0.92
N THR A 40 11.73 -12.59 0.84
CA THR A 40 11.75 -11.71 -0.35
C THR A 40 12.87 -12.00 -1.35
N LYS A 41 13.41 -13.22 -1.36
CA LYS A 41 14.56 -13.58 -2.20
C LYS A 41 14.30 -13.42 -3.70
N ASP A 42 13.07 -13.68 -4.13
CA ASP A 42 12.61 -13.61 -5.52
C ASP A 42 11.87 -12.31 -5.84
N TRP A 43 11.85 -11.37 -4.90
CA TRP A 43 11.21 -10.07 -5.12
C TRP A 43 12.14 -9.10 -5.85
N GLN A 44 11.59 -8.03 -6.43
CA GLN A 44 12.37 -6.99 -7.08
C GLN A 44 13.35 -6.31 -6.12
N THR A 45 12.95 -6.11 -4.87
CA THR A 45 13.81 -5.61 -3.80
C THR A 45 14.07 -6.71 -2.79
N ARG A 46 15.33 -6.91 -2.46
CA ARG A 46 15.70 -7.75 -1.33
C ARG A 46 15.54 -6.95 -0.04
N TRP A 47 14.48 -7.22 0.69
CA TRP A 47 14.13 -6.48 1.90
C TRP A 47 15.09 -6.72 3.08
N THR A 48 16.03 -7.64 2.95
CA THR A 48 17.13 -7.85 3.90
C THR A 48 18.41 -7.10 3.55
N SER A 49 18.42 -6.32 2.47
CA SER A 49 19.58 -5.53 2.05
C SER A 49 19.90 -4.42 3.05
N ALA A 50 21.13 -3.89 3.00
CA ALA A 50 21.53 -2.78 3.86
C ALA A 50 20.62 -1.55 3.67
N ALA A 51 20.28 -1.22 2.42
CA ALA A 51 19.37 -0.11 2.10
C ALA A 51 17.96 -0.32 2.68
N ALA A 52 17.43 -1.53 2.58
CA ALA A 52 16.11 -1.86 3.12
C ALA A 52 16.08 -1.84 4.65
N LYS A 53 17.19 -2.17 5.31
CA LYS A 53 17.29 -2.10 6.79
C LYS A 53 17.08 -0.70 7.33
N GLU A 54 17.48 0.31 6.58
CA GLU A 54 17.34 1.72 6.97
C GLU A 54 15.92 2.26 6.76
N MET A 55 15.06 1.56 6.05
CA MET A 55 13.67 1.99 5.84
C MET A 55 12.87 1.88 7.13
N PRO A 56 12.11 2.94 7.51
CA PRO A 56 11.30 2.92 8.73
C PRO A 56 10.01 2.10 8.57
N ASN A 57 9.41 1.72 9.69
CA ASN A 57 8.05 1.18 9.79
C ASN A 57 7.67 0.19 8.67
N LYS A 58 8.36 -0.93 8.64
CA LYS A 58 8.05 -1.99 7.68
C LYS A 58 6.85 -2.79 8.17
N VAL A 59 5.84 -2.91 7.32
CA VAL A 59 4.64 -3.69 7.58
C VAL A 59 4.46 -4.75 6.50
N ALA A 60 3.87 -5.88 6.89
CA ALA A 60 3.62 -7.00 6.00
C ALA A 60 2.13 -7.28 5.90
N LEU A 61 1.68 -7.54 4.69
CA LEU A 61 0.31 -7.95 4.38
C LEU A 61 0.28 -9.45 4.16
N HIS A 62 -0.54 -10.13 4.96
CA HIS A 62 -0.72 -11.58 4.90
C HIS A 62 -2.19 -11.94 4.67
N ARG A 63 -2.43 -13.07 4.04
CA ARG A 63 -3.75 -13.69 4.11
C ARG A 63 -4.06 -14.04 5.56
N THR A 64 -5.29 -13.80 5.98
CA THR A 64 -5.72 -14.07 7.35
C THR A 64 -5.84 -15.58 7.62
N ASP A 65 -6.23 -16.37 6.61
CA ASP A 65 -6.52 -17.79 6.75
C ASP A 65 -5.26 -18.67 6.85
N ASP A 66 -4.29 -18.48 5.96
CA ASP A 66 -3.09 -19.34 5.87
C ASP A 66 -1.77 -18.62 6.16
N GLY A 67 -1.81 -17.29 6.36
CA GLY A 67 -0.63 -16.50 6.65
C GLY A 67 0.29 -16.22 5.44
N GLU A 68 -0.16 -16.49 4.22
CA GLU A 68 0.63 -16.22 3.02
C GLU A 68 1.02 -14.75 2.91
N LEU A 69 2.31 -14.46 2.73
CA LEU A 69 2.82 -13.11 2.56
C LEU A 69 2.52 -12.60 1.16
N LEU A 70 1.77 -11.49 1.06
CA LEU A 70 1.35 -10.92 -0.22
C LEU A 70 2.00 -9.58 -0.55
N GLY A 71 2.51 -8.86 0.43
CA GLY A 71 3.12 -7.56 0.20
C GLY A 71 3.84 -7.00 1.40
N LEU A 72 4.71 -6.05 1.14
CA LEU A 72 5.45 -5.29 2.15
C LEU A 72 5.38 -3.80 1.83
N MET A 73 5.41 -2.99 2.87
CA MET A 73 5.45 -1.54 2.74
C MET A 73 6.30 -0.94 3.85
N SER A 74 7.05 0.12 3.51
CA SER A 74 7.67 1.01 4.48
C SER A 74 7.02 2.38 4.37
N TYR A 75 6.70 2.99 5.49
CA TYR A 75 6.08 4.31 5.54
C TYR A 75 6.57 5.10 6.74
N GLU A 76 6.31 6.39 6.72
CA GLU A 76 6.72 7.29 7.81
C GLU A 76 5.71 8.41 7.97
N ASN A 77 5.43 8.77 9.23
CA ASN A 77 4.65 9.97 9.53
C ASN A 77 5.55 11.19 9.32
N TYR A 78 5.19 12.04 8.39
CA TYR A 78 5.94 13.25 8.07
C TYR A 78 5.17 14.49 8.56
N ARG A 79 5.42 14.89 9.81
CA ARG A 79 4.68 15.98 10.46
C ARG A 79 4.87 17.32 9.76
N GLY A 80 6.03 17.59 9.19
CA GLY A 80 6.31 18.83 8.47
C GLY A 80 5.43 19.03 7.23
N ALA A 81 4.91 17.94 6.65
CA ALA A 81 3.99 18.00 5.52
C ALA A 81 2.54 17.66 5.89
N PHE A 82 2.26 17.33 7.15
CA PHE A 82 0.96 16.83 7.60
C PHE A 82 0.45 15.68 6.74
N ALA A 83 1.32 14.71 6.50
CA ALA A 83 1.05 13.58 5.63
C ALA A 83 1.84 12.34 6.08
N VAL A 84 1.43 11.18 5.59
CA VAL A 84 2.24 9.96 5.65
C VAL A 84 2.99 9.82 4.34
N GLU A 85 4.29 9.61 4.41
CA GLU A 85 5.12 9.25 3.26
C GLU A 85 5.17 7.74 3.11
N ILE A 86 4.78 7.23 1.94
CA ILE A 86 5.06 5.85 1.56
C ILE A 86 6.47 5.82 0.97
N ILE A 87 7.40 5.19 1.69
CA ILE A 87 8.81 5.11 1.29
C ILE A 87 8.97 4.06 0.19
N TYR A 88 8.36 2.89 0.38
CA TYR A 88 8.45 1.78 -0.55
C TYR A 88 7.25 0.86 -0.40
N ILE A 89 6.77 0.33 -1.51
CA ILE A 89 5.65 -0.62 -1.54
C ILE A 89 5.95 -1.69 -2.61
N GLU A 90 5.75 -2.94 -2.26
CA GLU A 90 5.99 -4.05 -3.18
C GLU A 90 5.03 -5.21 -2.89
N SER A 91 4.45 -5.75 -3.95
CA SER A 91 3.68 -6.99 -3.90
C SER A 91 4.59 -8.20 -4.05
N ALA A 92 4.23 -9.32 -3.44
CA ALA A 92 4.95 -10.57 -3.60
C ALA A 92 5.11 -10.93 -5.08
N ALA A 93 6.17 -11.68 -5.42
CA ALA A 93 6.51 -12.02 -6.80
C ALA A 93 5.32 -12.60 -7.58
N HIS A 94 4.57 -13.50 -6.97
CA HIS A 94 3.39 -14.14 -7.59
C HIS A 94 2.16 -13.23 -7.74
N THR A 95 2.25 -11.98 -7.24
CA THR A 95 1.19 -10.97 -7.38
C THR A 95 1.71 -9.67 -8.02
N ASN A 96 3.00 -9.62 -8.38
CA ASN A 96 3.64 -8.43 -8.92
C ASN A 96 3.54 -8.41 -10.44
N ALA A 97 2.74 -7.48 -10.98
CA ALA A 97 2.53 -7.35 -12.42
C ALA A 97 3.84 -7.12 -13.20
N ASN A 98 4.78 -6.36 -12.64
CA ASN A 98 6.05 -6.08 -13.30
C ASN A 98 6.87 -7.35 -13.55
N LEU A 99 6.86 -8.29 -12.59
CA LEU A 99 7.53 -9.57 -12.74
C LEU A 99 6.80 -10.49 -13.72
N PHE A 100 5.47 -10.51 -13.70
CA PHE A 100 4.68 -11.32 -14.63
C PHE A 100 4.78 -10.83 -16.06
N HIS A 101 4.86 -9.53 -16.31
CA HIS A 101 5.12 -9.00 -17.65
C HIS A 101 6.43 -9.52 -18.23
N ALA A 102 7.46 -9.67 -17.40
CA ALA A 102 8.75 -10.22 -17.83
C ALA A 102 8.72 -11.74 -18.07
N THR A 103 7.84 -12.49 -17.37
CA THR A 103 7.79 -13.95 -17.41
C THR A 103 6.59 -14.54 -18.16
N GLY A 104 5.65 -13.69 -18.58
CA GLY A 104 4.43 -14.12 -19.29
C GLY A 104 3.38 -14.77 -18.39
N GLY A 105 3.50 -14.69 -17.06
CA GLY A 105 2.53 -15.20 -16.10
C GLY A 105 1.39 -14.23 -15.83
N SER A 106 0.46 -14.62 -14.95
CA SER A 106 -0.64 -13.80 -14.47
C SER A 106 -0.60 -13.64 -12.94
N LYS A 107 -1.15 -12.53 -12.44
CA LYS A 107 -1.23 -12.29 -11.00
C LYS A 107 -2.13 -13.33 -10.32
N LYS A 108 -1.71 -13.79 -9.14
CA LYS A 108 -2.54 -14.66 -8.30
C LYS A 108 -3.62 -13.87 -7.54
N TYR A 109 -3.29 -12.66 -7.09
CA TYR A 109 -4.21 -11.78 -6.37
C TYR A 109 -4.23 -10.39 -6.98
N ILE A 110 -5.35 -9.69 -6.81
CA ILE A 110 -5.58 -8.32 -7.27
C ILE A 110 -5.90 -7.45 -6.06
N GLY A 111 -5.31 -6.27 -5.97
CA GLY A 111 -5.61 -5.29 -4.92
C GLY A 111 -4.64 -5.27 -3.74
N VAL A 112 -3.48 -5.94 -3.83
CA VAL A 112 -2.47 -5.92 -2.75
C VAL A 112 -2.00 -4.48 -2.48
N ALA A 113 -1.61 -3.74 -3.51
CA ALA A 113 -1.20 -2.35 -3.37
C ALA A 113 -2.32 -1.48 -2.79
N ARG A 114 -3.56 -1.70 -3.23
CA ARG A 114 -4.73 -0.97 -2.73
C ARG A 114 -4.94 -1.17 -1.22
N ALA A 115 -4.81 -2.39 -0.73
CA ALA A 115 -4.93 -2.69 0.69
C ALA A 115 -3.80 -2.04 1.51
N LEU A 116 -2.57 -2.06 1.00
CA LEU A 116 -1.43 -1.41 1.65
C LEU A 116 -1.59 0.12 1.68
N ILE A 117 -2.05 0.72 0.59
CA ILE A 117 -2.31 2.17 0.52
C ILE A 117 -3.45 2.56 1.47
N ALA A 118 -4.50 1.74 1.58
CA ALA A 118 -5.58 1.97 2.53
C ALA A 118 -5.07 1.96 3.98
N TYR A 119 -4.17 1.04 4.30
CA TYR A 119 -3.52 1.01 5.61
C TYR A 119 -2.73 2.30 5.89
N ALA A 120 -1.96 2.77 4.91
CA ALA A 120 -1.21 4.04 5.04
C ALA A 120 -2.15 5.23 5.21
N ALA A 121 -3.26 5.27 4.47
CA ALA A 121 -4.28 6.32 4.60
C ALA A 121 -4.90 6.32 6.01
N LYS A 122 -5.21 5.13 6.55
CA LYS A 122 -5.68 5.00 7.93
C LYS A 122 -4.64 5.49 8.94
N ALA A 123 -3.37 5.14 8.75
CA ALA A 123 -2.28 5.63 9.59
C ALA A 123 -2.19 7.16 9.54
N SER A 124 -2.40 7.77 8.38
CA SER A 124 -2.44 9.22 8.22
C SER A 124 -3.61 9.85 8.99
N VAL A 125 -4.79 9.26 8.90
CA VAL A 125 -5.96 9.73 9.69
C VAL A 125 -5.67 9.61 11.18
N ASP A 126 -5.16 8.49 11.64
CA ASP A 126 -4.85 8.24 13.05
C ASP A 126 -3.76 9.21 13.58
N ALA A 127 -2.86 9.66 12.71
CA ALA A 127 -1.85 10.66 13.04
C ALA A 127 -2.36 12.10 13.01
N GLY A 128 -3.59 12.32 12.57
CA GLY A 128 -4.19 13.66 12.45
C GLY A 128 -3.90 14.36 11.12
N PHE A 129 -3.57 13.61 10.08
CA PHE A 129 -3.21 14.15 8.75
C PHE A 129 -4.31 13.96 7.71
N ASP A 130 -5.53 13.63 8.13
CA ASP A 130 -6.74 13.56 7.29
C ASP A 130 -6.65 12.56 6.11
N GLY A 131 -5.77 11.59 6.20
CA GLY A 131 -5.59 10.59 5.16
C GLY A 131 -4.58 10.97 4.08
N VAL A 132 -4.01 12.17 4.13
CA VAL A 132 -3.05 12.64 3.12
C VAL A 132 -1.82 11.75 3.06
N LEU A 133 -1.47 11.31 1.86
CA LEU A 133 -0.30 10.49 1.56
C LEU A 133 0.55 11.17 0.49
N PHE A 134 1.86 10.97 0.53
CA PHE A 134 2.72 11.31 -0.60
C PHE A 134 3.77 10.23 -0.83
N PHE A 135 4.23 10.13 -2.06
CA PHE A 135 5.20 9.13 -2.47
C PHE A 135 5.76 9.45 -3.84
N LYS A 136 6.79 8.71 -4.24
CA LYS A 136 7.38 8.83 -5.56
C LYS A 136 7.14 7.56 -6.37
N ALA A 137 6.53 7.69 -7.55
CA ALA A 137 6.38 6.60 -8.49
C ALA A 137 7.73 6.27 -9.15
N LYS A 138 8.04 5.00 -9.33
CA LYS A 138 9.31 4.55 -9.92
C LYS A 138 9.34 4.66 -11.43
N THR A 139 8.19 4.48 -12.08
CA THR A 139 8.07 4.44 -13.53
C THR A 139 6.87 5.26 -13.99
N ASP A 140 6.86 5.63 -15.25
CA ASP A 140 5.74 6.34 -15.85
C ASP A 140 4.45 5.50 -15.82
N GLU A 141 4.55 4.20 -16.01
CA GLU A 141 3.42 3.27 -15.92
C GLU A 141 2.80 3.26 -14.53
N LEU A 142 3.64 3.16 -13.48
CA LEU A 142 3.19 3.23 -12.09
C LEU A 142 2.61 4.59 -11.75
N ARG A 143 3.19 5.67 -12.26
CA ARG A 143 2.64 7.02 -12.09
C ARG A 143 1.21 7.10 -12.61
N LYS A 144 0.99 6.67 -13.85
CA LYS A 144 -0.34 6.64 -14.47
C LYS A 144 -1.31 5.76 -13.68
N TYR A 145 -0.85 4.60 -13.25
CA TYR A 145 -1.64 3.67 -12.44
C TYR A 145 -2.10 4.31 -11.12
N TYR A 146 -1.20 4.94 -10.38
CA TYR A 146 -1.55 5.60 -9.12
C TYR A 146 -2.50 6.78 -9.33
N MET A 147 -2.34 7.52 -10.42
CA MET A 147 -3.25 8.63 -10.75
C MET A 147 -4.65 8.14 -11.12
N GLN A 148 -4.75 7.09 -11.91
CA GLN A 148 -6.03 6.53 -12.37
C GLN A 148 -6.77 5.76 -11.28
N GLU A 149 -6.05 4.89 -10.56
CA GLU A 149 -6.68 3.99 -9.57
C GLU A 149 -6.91 4.63 -8.21
N PHE A 150 -6.04 5.54 -7.80
CA PHE A 150 -6.07 6.10 -6.44
C PHE A 150 -6.30 7.61 -6.40
N GLY A 151 -6.47 8.25 -7.54
CA GLY A 151 -6.68 9.69 -7.58
C GLY A 151 -5.44 10.50 -7.17
N ALA A 152 -4.26 9.91 -7.26
CA ALA A 152 -3.01 10.61 -6.97
C ALA A 152 -2.78 11.75 -7.97
N MET A 153 -2.15 12.83 -7.51
CA MET A 153 -1.86 14.02 -8.30
C MET A 153 -0.39 14.42 -8.15
N PRO A 154 0.24 14.98 -9.20
CA PRO A 154 1.61 15.50 -9.06
C PRO A 154 1.68 16.63 -8.04
N ILE A 155 2.76 16.66 -7.23
CA ILE A 155 2.99 17.71 -6.20
C ILE A 155 3.73 18.89 -6.78
N GLY A 156 4.30 18.98 -7.82
CA GLY A 156 5.07 20.13 -8.26
C GLY A 156 5.43 20.09 -9.74
N ARG A 157 6.20 21.10 -10.12
CA ARG A 157 6.57 21.31 -11.54
C ARG A 157 7.80 20.52 -11.96
N TYR A 158 8.70 20.19 -11.03
CA TYR A 158 10.04 19.72 -11.36
C TYR A 158 10.16 18.19 -11.38
N ASP A 159 9.33 17.47 -10.62
CA ASP A 159 9.36 16.01 -10.58
C ASP A 159 7.94 15.46 -10.75
N PRO A 160 7.57 15.05 -11.98
CA PRO A 160 6.23 14.53 -12.24
C PRO A 160 5.95 13.17 -11.56
N TYR A 161 6.97 12.51 -11.02
CA TYR A 161 6.84 11.24 -10.31
C TYR A 161 6.50 11.40 -8.84
N ARG A 162 6.63 12.60 -8.28
CA ARG A 162 6.20 12.89 -6.91
C ARG A 162 4.70 13.13 -6.91
N LEU A 163 3.99 12.28 -6.17
CA LEU A 163 2.53 12.25 -6.15
C LEU A 163 2.00 12.45 -4.74
N VAL A 164 0.81 13.03 -4.65
CA VAL A 164 0.04 13.18 -3.42
C VAL A 164 -1.33 12.57 -3.60
N ILE A 165 -1.82 11.90 -2.57
CA ILE A 165 -3.22 11.49 -2.41
C ILE A 165 -3.81 12.41 -1.36
N TRP A 166 -4.72 13.30 -1.79
CA TRP A 166 -5.39 14.25 -0.91
C TRP A 166 -6.52 13.59 -0.12
N GLU A 167 -7.11 14.33 0.82
CA GLU A 167 -8.15 13.85 1.74
C GLU A 167 -9.31 13.15 1.04
N ASP A 168 -9.83 13.76 -0.03
CA ASP A 168 -10.98 13.19 -0.76
C ASP A 168 -10.66 11.86 -1.43
N ALA A 169 -9.50 11.78 -2.07
CA ALA A 169 -9.04 10.54 -2.70
C ALA A 169 -8.73 9.46 -1.65
N ALA A 170 -8.13 9.86 -0.51
CA ALA A 170 -7.89 8.95 0.61
C ALA A 170 -9.21 8.41 1.18
N ALA A 171 -10.20 9.26 1.37
CA ALA A 171 -11.53 8.86 1.82
C ALA A 171 -12.18 7.85 0.85
N ASN A 172 -12.03 8.06 -0.45
CA ASN A 172 -12.52 7.13 -1.47
C ASN A 172 -11.84 5.75 -1.37
N ILE A 173 -10.53 5.71 -1.14
CA ILE A 173 -9.80 4.45 -0.97
C ILE A 173 -10.31 3.71 0.28
N LEU A 174 -10.44 4.43 1.38
CA LEU A 174 -10.90 3.86 2.65
C LEU A 174 -12.35 3.36 2.57
N SER A 175 -13.22 4.08 1.87
CA SER A 175 -14.64 3.69 1.73
C SER A 175 -14.82 2.33 1.03
N GLY A 176 -13.86 1.92 0.19
CA GLY A 176 -13.88 0.60 -0.45
C GLY A 176 -13.69 -0.57 0.52
N PHE A 177 -13.27 -0.31 1.76
CA PHE A 177 -13.02 -1.31 2.80
C PHE A 177 -13.92 -1.14 4.03
N GLU A 178 -14.83 -0.19 4.01
CA GLU A 178 -15.80 -0.02 5.10
C GLU A 178 -16.88 -1.10 5.03
N GLU A 179 -17.29 -1.60 6.18
CA GLU A 179 -18.49 -2.44 6.25
C GLU A 179 -19.74 -1.58 6.04
N VAL A 180 -20.55 -2.00 5.11
CA VAL A 180 -21.87 -1.43 4.89
C VAL A 180 -22.85 -1.99 5.92
#